data_d26c88b4b7138f571159bed3f143ccba
#
_entry.id   d26c88b4b7138f571159bed3f143ccba
#
_cell.length_a   1.000
_cell.length_b   1.000
_cell.length_c   1.000
_cell.angle_alpha   90.00
_cell.angle_beta   90.00
_cell.angle_gamma   90.00
#
_symmetry.space_group_name_H-M   'P 1'
#
loop_
_entity.id
_entity.type
_entity.pdbx_description
1 polymer ?
#
loop_
_entity_poly.entity_id
_entity_poly.type
_entity_poly.pdbx_seq_one_letter_code
_entity_poly.pdbx_strand_id
1 'polypeptide(L)'
;FEASVGGGIPILRPLHSSLTGDVIEEITGKRPEYYRPPFGKGDGEMEDRLGMTPVLWDIDPRDWNVQNKNAVAAHIVKNAPRHRVALLHDVFKPSVEAALIVVDTLEAQGYTFVTADELEID
;
A
#
# COMPACT_ATOMS: atom_id res chain seq x y z
N PHE A 1 -2.34 -8.14 -8.50
CA PHE A 1 -2.15 -8.54 -7.10
C PHE A 1 -0.82 -8.03 -6.58
N GLU A 2 -0.85 -7.39 -5.44
CA GLU A 2 0.33 -6.91 -4.74
C GLU A 2 0.36 -7.48 -3.33
N ALA A 3 1.48 -8.08 -2.95
CA ALA A 3 1.74 -8.47 -1.58
C ALA A 3 2.46 -7.34 -0.84
N SER A 4 2.42 -7.34 0.48
CA SER A 4 3.00 -6.27 1.30
C SER A 4 4.50 -6.08 1.14
N VAL A 5 5.19 -7.04 0.56
CA VAL A 5 6.63 -6.98 0.31
C VAL A 5 6.97 -6.61 -1.13
N GLY A 6 6.02 -6.24 -1.93
CA GLY A 6 6.27 -5.67 -3.23
C GLY A 6 5.50 -6.27 -4.37
N GLY A 7 5.77 -5.76 -5.54
CA GLY A 7 5.40 -6.09 -6.87
C GLY A 7 4.04 -6.70 -7.12
N GLY A 8 3.36 -6.28 -8.11
CA GLY A 8 2.06 -6.78 -8.39
C GLY A 8 1.95 -7.48 -9.72
N ILE A 9 1.12 -8.48 -9.75
CA ILE A 9 0.66 -9.07 -10.99
C ILE A 9 -0.81 -8.76 -11.07
N PRO A 10 -1.27 -8.05 -12.11
CA PRO A 10 -2.63 -7.56 -12.17
C PRO A 10 -3.66 -8.66 -12.49
N ILE A 11 -3.37 -9.89 -12.16
CA ILE A 11 -4.27 -11.01 -12.37
C ILE A 11 -4.75 -11.51 -11.01
N LEU A 12 -6.03 -11.32 -10.76
CA LEU A 12 -6.65 -11.66 -9.51
C LEU A 12 -7.15 -13.11 -9.53
N ARG A 13 -6.23 -14.05 -9.41
CA ARG A 13 -6.56 -15.46 -9.31
C ARG A 13 -5.93 -16.03 -8.04
N PRO A 14 -6.70 -16.74 -7.20
CA PRO A 14 -6.19 -17.28 -5.94
C PRO A 14 -4.94 -18.14 -6.11
N LEU A 15 -4.89 -18.98 -7.13
CA LEU A 15 -3.73 -19.82 -7.40
C LEU A 15 -2.50 -18.99 -7.71
N HIS A 16 -2.65 -17.95 -8.51
CA HIS A 16 -1.56 -17.08 -8.90
C HIS A 16 -1.00 -16.32 -7.69
N SER A 17 -1.88 -15.82 -6.85
CA SER A 17 -1.51 -15.11 -5.62
C SER A 17 -0.80 -16.04 -4.64
N SER A 18 -1.24 -17.28 -4.54
CA SER A 18 -0.63 -18.30 -3.70
C SER A 18 0.81 -18.59 -4.16
N LEU A 19 1.02 -18.72 -5.48
CA LEU A 19 2.36 -18.91 -6.05
C LEU A 19 3.28 -17.71 -5.78
N THR A 20 2.77 -16.49 -5.86
CA THR A 20 3.52 -15.29 -5.51
C THR A 20 3.96 -15.33 -4.05
N GLY A 21 3.07 -15.72 -3.15
CA GLY A 21 3.37 -15.89 -1.74
C GLY A 21 4.46 -16.92 -1.49
N ASP A 22 4.40 -18.05 -2.21
CA ASP A 22 5.40 -19.11 -2.11
C ASP A 22 6.79 -18.63 -2.53
N VAL A 23 6.87 -17.89 -3.63
CA VAL A 23 8.14 -17.32 -4.12
C VAL A 23 8.73 -16.33 -3.11
N ILE A 24 7.91 -15.46 -2.56
CA ILE A 24 8.34 -14.49 -1.56
C ILE A 24 8.88 -15.22 -0.32
N GLU A 25 8.18 -16.24 0.16
CA GLU A 25 8.61 -17.03 1.30
C GLU A 25 9.94 -17.73 1.04
N GLU A 26 10.13 -18.28 -0.15
CA GLU A 26 11.37 -18.93 -0.55
C GLU A 26 12.54 -17.96 -0.52
N ILE A 27 12.34 -16.72 -0.97
CA ILE A 27 13.40 -15.71 -1.03
C ILE A 27 13.69 -15.08 0.33
N THR A 28 12.65 -14.74 1.09
CA THR A 28 12.78 -13.96 2.33
C THR A 28 12.76 -14.79 3.60
N GLY A 29 12.31 -16.04 3.54
CA GLY A 29 12.11 -16.89 4.71
C GLY A 29 10.81 -16.61 5.45
N LYS A 30 10.01 -15.67 4.97
CA LYS A 30 8.73 -15.31 5.58
C LYS A 30 7.63 -15.26 4.53
N ARG A 31 6.47 -15.82 4.88
CA ARG A 31 5.29 -15.67 4.05
C ARG A 31 4.70 -14.28 4.27
N PRO A 32 4.28 -13.57 3.20
CA PRO A 32 3.65 -12.27 3.37
C PRO A 32 2.33 -12.40 4.13
N GLU A 33 2.09 -11.48 5.06
CA GLU A 33 0.88 -11.46 5.88
C GLU A 33 -0.18 -10.54 5.30
N TYR A 34 0.22 -9.59 4.47
CA TYR A 34 -0.64 -8.55 3.91
C TYR A 34 -0.56 -8.53 2.41
N TYR A 35 -1.64 -8.11 1.77
CA TYR A 35 -1.68 -7.90 0.33
C TYR A 35 -2.58 -6.72 0.00
N ARG A 36 -2.39 -6.17 -1.19
CA ARG A 36 -3.30 -5.16 -1.73
C ARG A 36 -3.96 -5.72 -2.98
N PRO A 37 -5.29 -5.90 -2.96
CA PRO A 37 -5.98 -6.37 -4.16
C PRO A 37 -5.93 -5.30 -5.25
N PRO A 38 -5.77 -5.71 -6.53
CA PRO A 38 -5.83 -4.77 -7.64
C PRO A 38 -7.12 -3.96 -7.61
N PHE A 39 -7.03 -2.66 -7.87
CA PHE A 39 -8.16 -1.74 -7.90
C PHE A 39 -8.95 -1.69 -6.58
N GLY A 40 -8.37 -2.12 -5.48
CA GLY A 40 -9.05 -2.14 -4.19
C GLY A 40 -10.14 -3.19 -4.05
N LYS A 41 -10.21 -4.13 -4.97
CA LYS A 41 -11.23 -5.19 -4.97
C LYS A 41 -10.70 -6.46 -4.32
N GLY A 42 -11.05 -6.64 -3.06
CA GLY A 42 -10.83 -7.88 -2.35
C GLY A 42 -12.16 -8.51 -1.97
N ASP A 43 -12.15 -9.80 -1.68
CA ASP A 43 -13.30 -10.48 -1.10
C ASP A 43 -12.84 -11.42 0.02
N GLY A 44 -13.76 -11.75 0.93
CA GLY A 44 -13.46 -12.57 2.09
C GLY A 44 -13.05 -13.99 1.72
N GLU A 45 -13.55 -14.51 0.61
CA GLU A 45 -13.19 -15.82 0.12
C GLU A 45 -11.71 -15.87 -0.28
N MET A 46 -11.24 -14.83 -0.94
CA MET A 46 -9.82 -14.73 -1.32
C MET A 46 -8.93 -14.60 -0.09
N GLU A 47 -9.34 -13.83 0.90
CA GLU A 47 -8.62 -13.69 2.16
C GLU A 47 -8.45 -15.03 2.86
N ASP A 48 -9.52 -15.82 2.93
CA ASP A 48 -9.50 -17.14 3.55
C ASP A 48 -8.55 -18.09 2.80
N ARG A 49 -8.55 -18.05 1.48
CA ARG A 49 -7.69 -18.91 0.66
C ARG A 49 -6.21 -18.55 0.76
N LEU A 50 -5.90 -17.27 0.81
CA LEU A 50 -4.52 -16.78 0.82
C LEU A 50 -3.92 -16.77 2.23
N GLY A 51 -4.75 -16.74 3.27
CA GLY A 51 -4.29 -16.55 4.63
C GLY A 51 -3.61 -15.20 4.82
N MET A 52 -3.96 -14.22 4.00
CA MET A 52 -3.41 -12.85 4.05
C MET A 52 -4.51 -11.86 4.31
N THR A 53 -4.14 -10.75 4.96
CA THR A 53 -5.06 -9.65 5.27
C THR A 53 -4.92 -8.56 4.21
N PRO A 54 -6.02 -8.10 3.58
CA PRO A 54 -5.95 -7.02 2.61
C PRO A 54 -5.66 -5.68 3.30
N VAL A 55 -4.78 -4.91 2.70
CA VAL A 55 -4.51 -3.53 3.12
C VAL A 55 -5.01 -2.61 2.02
N LEU A 56 -6.09 -1.90 2.32
CA LEU A 56 -6.64 -0.90 1.42
C LEU A 56 -6.07 0.48 1.79
N TRP A 57 -6.71 1.53 1.35
CA TRP A 57 -6.26 2.89 1.60
C TRP A 57 -7.43 3.79 1.97
N ASP A 58 -7.13 4.87 2.68
CA ASP A 58 -8.10 5.88 3.09
C ASP A 58 -7.92 7.18 2.32
N ILE A 59 -6.71 7.42 1.84
CA ILE A 59 -6.35 8.65 1.14
C ILE A 59 -5.86 8.27 -0.25
N ASP A 60 -6.56 8.74 -1.27
CA ASP A 60 -6.17 8.55 -2.67
C ASP A 60 -5.98 9.92 -3.33
N PRO A 61 -4.75 10.42 -3.45
CA PRO A 61 -4.49 11.69 -4.09
C PRO A 61 -4.56 11.63 -5.61
N ARG A 62 -4.82 10.44 -6.16
CA ARG A 62 -4.89 10.21 -7.61
C ARG A 62 -3.61 10.66 -8.33
N ASP A 63 -2.48 10.26 -7.79
CA ASP A 63 -1.16 10.63 -8.27
C ASP A 63 -0.89 10.17 -9.72
N TRP A 64 -1.56 9.10 -10.14
CA TRP A 64 -1.50 8.61 -11.52
C TRP A 64 -2.13 9.62 -12.51
N ASN A 65 -3.06 10.46 -12.04
CA ASN A 65 -3.74 11.46 -12.84
C ASN A 65 -3.17 12.87 -12.58
N VAL A 66 -2.91 13.19 -11.32
CA VAL A 66 -2.32 14.48 -10.92
C VAL A 66 -0.84 14.26 -10.66
N GLN A 67 -0.02 14.39 -11.71
CA GLN A 67 1.42 14.16 -11.60
C GLN A 67 2.15 15.46 -11.23
N ASN A 68 1.84 15.96 -10.03
CA ASN A 68 2.46 17.14 -9.45
C ASN A 68 2.78 16.85 -7.99
N LYS A 69 4.07 16.82 -7.66
CA LYS A 69 4.52 16.44 -6.32
C LYS A 69 3.93 17.30 -5.20
N ASN A 70 3.81 18.60 -5.42
CA ASN A 70 3.30 19.50 -4.40
C ASN A 70 1.80 19.33 -4.18
N ALA A 71 1.03 19.15 -5.26
CA ALA A 71 -0.41 18.91 -5.18
C ALA A 71 -0.72 17.58 -4.52
N VAL A 72 0.00 16.53 -4.88
CA VAL A 72 -0.14 15.20 -4.29
C VAL A 72 0.20 15.23 -2.80
N ALA A 73 1.33 15.82 -2.45
CA ALA A 73 1.76 15.93 -1.06
C ALA A 73 0.76 16.75 -0.23
N ALA A 74 0.28 17.88 -0.75
CA ALA A 74 -0.68 18.71 -0.07
C ALA A 74 -1.99 17.97 0.21
N HIS A 75 -2.47 17.19 -0.74
CA HIS A 75 -3.68 16.39 -0.56
C HIS A 75 -3.52 15.37 0.57
N ILE A 76 -2.39 14.69 0.61
CA ILE A 76 -2.13 13.69 1.65
C ILE A 76 -2.01 14.37 3.02
N VAL A 77 -1.22 15.42 3.13
CA VAL A 77 -1.02 16.14 4.40
C VAL A 77 -2.34 16.69 4.92
N LYS A 78 -3.16 17.27 4.06
CA LYS A 78 -4.46 17.83 4.44
C LYS A 78 -5.41 16.76 4.99
N ASN A 79 -5.36 15.55 4.45
CA ASN A 79 -6.30 14.48 4.78
C ASN A 79 -5.70 13.43 5.72
N ALA A 80 -4.54 13.67 6.31
CA ALA A 80 -3.84 12.72 7.15
C ALA A 80 -4.26 12.79 8.63
N PRO A 81 -5.44 12.30 9.02
CA PRO A 81 -5.72 12.02 10.41
C PRO A 81 -4.93 10.78 10.85
N ARG A 82 -5.01 10.46 12.13
CA ARG A 82 -4.28 9.33 12.71
C ARG A 82 -4.64 8.00 12.04
N HIS A 83 -3.63 7.14 11.90
CA HIS A 83 -3.78 5.76 11.44
C HIS A 83 -4.35 5.63 10.02
N ARG A 84 -4.00 6.57 9.15
CA ARG A 84 -4.43 6.54 7.76
C ARG A 84 -3.38 5.92 6.85
N VAL A 85 -3.88 5.29 5.81
CA VAL A 85 -3.07 4.70 4.74
C VAL A 85 -3.28 5.51 3.48
N ALA A 86 -2.21 6.04 2.93
CA ALA A 86 -2.25 6.79 1.68
C ALA A 86 -1.72 5.92 0.53
N LEU A 87 -2.40 5.99 -0.60
CA LEU A 87 -2.02 5.25 -1.81
C LEU A 87 -1.15 6.12 -2.70
N LEU A 88 -0.01 5.58 -3.11
CA LEU A 88 0.89 6.20 -4.09
C LEU A 88 1.40 5.15 -5.07
N HIS A 89 1.75 5.59 -6.28
CA HIS A 89 2.28 4.73 -7.32
C HIS A 89 3.74 5.11 -7.61
N ASP A 90 4.67 4.28 -7.21
CA ASP A 90 6.11 4.55 -7.29
C ASP A 90 6.70 4.54 -8.69
N VAL A 91 5.90 4.17 -9.68
CA VAL A 91 6.31 4.25 -11.10
C VAL A 91 6.38 5.69 -11.62
N PHE A 92 5.82 6.65 -10.89
CA PHE A 92 5.82 8.05 -11.26
C PHE A 92 6.79 8.84 -10.38
N LYS A 93 7.73 9.54 -11.00
CA LYS A 93 8.68 10.36 -10.26
C LYS A 93 8.02 11.40 -9.34
N PRO A 94 6.98 12.13 -9.78
CA PRO A 94 6.28 13.06 -8.89
C PRO A 94 5.69 12.40 -7.65
N SER A 95 5.25 11.16 -7.75
CA SER A 95 4.70 10.41 -6.60
C SER A 95 5.78 10.10 -5.57
N VAL A 96 6.96 9.70 -6.02
CA VAL A 96 8.10 9.44 -5.13
C VAL A 96 8.56 10.72 -4.45
N GLU A 97 8.66 11.82 -5.19
CA GLU A 97 9.01 13.12 -4.63
C GLU A 97 7.96 13.59 -3.63
N ALA A 98 6.68 13.39 -3.93
CA ALA A 98 5.58 13.70 -3.01
C ALA A 98 5.69 12.90 -1.71
N ALA A 99 6.02 11.61 -1.81
CA ALA A 99 6.20 10.76 -0.62
C ALA A 99 7.27 11.32 0.32
N LEU A 100 8.38 11.79 -0.22
CA LEU A 100 9.44 12.39 0.59
C LEU A 100 8.97 13.68 1.28
N ILE A 101 8.22 14.52 0.58
CA ILE A 101 7.63 15.74 1.15
C ILE A 101 6.66 15.39 2.28
N VAL A 102 5.80 14.40 2.06
CA VAL A 102 4.82 13.95 3.06
C VAL A 102 5.53 13.46 4.32
N VAL A 103 6.55 12.62 4.17
CA VAL A 103 7.29 12.08 5.31
C VAL A 103 7.92 13.22 6.12
N ASP A 104 8.62 14.14 5.47
CA ASP A 104 9.26 15.26 6.16
C ASP A 104 8.23 16.15 6.86
N THR A 105 7.14 16.46 6.19
CA THR A 105 6.10 17.37 6.70
C THR A 105 5.37 16.75 7.89
N LEU A 106 4.95 15.51 7.78
CA LEU A 106 4.18 14.84 8.83
C LEU A 106 5.05 14.49 10.04
N GLU A 107 6.30 14.09 9.83
CA GLU A 107 7.23 13.88 10.94
C GLU A 107 7.44 15.17 11.74
N ALA A 108 7.58 16.31 11.06
CA ALA A 108 7.70 17.61 11.70
C ALA A 108 6.45 17.99 12.49
N GLN A 109 5.29 17.43 12.14
CA GLN A 109 4.03 17.63 12.85
C GLN A 109 3.78 16.60 13.95
N GLY A 110 4.72 15.69 14.19
CA GLY A 110 4.61 14.70 15.25
C GLY A 110 3.98 13.37 14.84
N TYR A 111 3.77 13.15 13.55
CA TYR A 111 3.26 11.86 13.05
C TYR A 111 4.37 10.82 13.05
N THR A 112 4.00 9.58 13.25
CA THR A 112 4.89 8.42 13.17
C THR A 112 4.47 7.54 12.00
N PHE A 113 5.43 7.15 11.19
CA PHE A 113 5.21 6.20 10.10
C PHE A 113 5.49 4.78 10.61
N VAL A 114 4.58 3.87 10.29
CA VAL A 114 4.64 2.49 10.76
C VAL A 114 4.47 1.52 9.60
N THR A 115 4.87 0.29 9.82
CA THR A 115 4.61 -0.80 8.87
C THR A 115 3.16 -1.27 9.01
N ALA A 116 2.69 -2.04 8.03
CA ALA A 116 1.30 -2.50 8.01
C ALA A 116 0.95 -3.34 9.23
N ASP A 117 1.90 -4.13 9.74
CA ASP A 117 1.69 -4.98 10.92
C ASP A 117 1.63 -4.19 12.23
N GLU A 118 2.20 -2.98 12.25
CA GLU A 118 2.13 -2.09 13.41
C GLU A 118 0.87 -1.22 13.41
N LEU A 119 0.19 -1.12 12.28
CA LEU A 119 -1.03 -0.34 12.13
C LEU A 119 -2.24 -1.20 12.50
N GLU A 120 -3.13 -0.67 13.34
CA GLU A 120 -4.41 -1.33 13.60
C GLU A 120 -5.30 -1.17 12.37
N ILE A 121 -5.50 -2.28 11.67
CA ILE A 121 -6.31 -2.34 10.46
C ILE A 121 -7.64 -3.02 10.82
N ASP A 122 -8.68 -2.25 10.83
CA ASP A 122 -10.03 -2.76 11.09
C ASP A 122 -10.71 -3.22 9.79
#